data_bb47b397ebb203c3ee62359fe6b6db6c
#
_entry.id   bb47b397ebb203c3ee62359fe6b6db6c
#
_cell.length_a   1.000
_cell.length_b   1.000
_cell.length_c   1.000
_cell.angle_alpha   90.00
_cell.angle_beta   90.00
_cell.angle_gamma   90.00
#
_symmetry.space_group_name_H-M   'P 1'
#
loop_
_entity.id
_entity.type
_entity.pdbx_description
1 polymer ?
#
loop_
_entity_poly.entity_id
_entity_poly.type
_entity_poly.pdbx_seq_one_letter_code
_entity_poly.pdbx_strand_id
1 'polypeptide(L)'
;MKATGQHTNHEELHAAQNAAEGYRAVADEHAQTLKDFWKRFLVSGLFVVAALVIILACLAWFLNNSQVKATGVGVDTAGARFAISSDGAQKGVYDRKAGGAGLDVTDSMNVSATSNLVNLSFGDVLGPGSYGQITFTVTPYANDLGSVQIDISREFKGKQGVDVSDTVKALASGHLLFFQSRDANGYYGSPILNGQLTIAASNFRDSGALKPVTKTLYWVWPEYIQNFVYTGNANYYRNLFAADNDGYKAMQVYINEHQSSFYSMASDQTVPDLSSTMSSAELSTCATAYNKADDEIGNAVEYYQVRLTASEVTTP
;
A
#
# COMPACT_ATOMS: atom_id res chain seq x y z
N MET A 1 112.18 -5.92 11.07
CA MET A 1 110.89 -6.50 11.34
C MET A 1 110.05 -5.49 12.11
N LYS A 2 109.10 -4.81 11.46
CA LYS A 2 107.94 -4.12 12.03
C LYS A 2 107.32 -3.22 10.93
N ALA A 3 106.42 -3.77 10.15
CA ALA A 3 105.47 -2.99 9.37
C ALA A 3 104.38 -3.88 8.70
N THR A 4 103.64 -4.64 9.50
CA THR A 4 102.54 -5.48 8.95
C THR A 4 101.26 -5.39 9.76
N GLY A 5 101.19 -4.50 10.81
CA GLY A 5 100.00 -4.48 11.67
C GLY A 5 99.03 -3.29 11.50
N GLN A 6 99.35 -2.31 10.61
CA GLN A 6 98.46 -1.14 10.49
C GLN A 6 97.51 -1.16 9.26
N HIS A 7 97.78 -1.99 8.29
CA HIS A 7 96.91 -2.07 7.08
C HIS A 7 95.62 -2.85 7.29
N THR A 8 95.64 -3.85 8.12
CA THR A 8 94.46 -4.68 8.44
C THR A 8 93.34 -4.00 9.21
N ASN A 9 93.70 -3.09 10.12
CA ASN A 9 92.77 -2.34 10.91
C ASN A 9 91.92 -1.31 10.08
N HIS A 10 92.53 -0.79 8.98
CA HIS A 10 91.88 0.21 8.14
C HIS A 10 90.80 -0.43 7.20
N GLU A 11 91.06 -1.62 6.67
CA GLU A 11 90.15 -2.33 5.82
C GLU A 11 88.92 -2.90 6.61
N GLU A 12 89.20 -3.40 7.82
CA GLU A 12 88.13 -3.83 8.72
C GLU A 12 87.20 -2.69 9.15
N LEU A 13 87.78 -1.49 9.41
CA LEU A 13 87.03 -0.30 9.77
C LEU A 13 86.14 0.18 8.61
N HIS A 14 86.72 0.20 7.40
CA HIS A 14 85.90 0.52 6.18
C HIS A 14 84.84 -0.49 5.86
N ALA A 15 85.11 -1.80 6.06
CA ALA A 15 84.13 -2.81 5.89
C ALA A 15 83.00 -2.70 6.91
N ALA A 16 83.31 -2.38 8.16
CA ALA A 16 82.27 -2.14 9.22
C ALA A 16 81.47 -0.87 8.97
N GLN A 17 82.12 0.22 8.45
CA GLN A 17 81.38 1.44 8.06
C GLN A 17 80.45 1.19 6.89
N ASN A 18 80.85 0.52 5.83
CA ASN A 18 80.03 0.18 4.68
C ASN A 18 78.87 -0.73 5.06
N ALA A 19 79.10 -1.68 5.97
CA ALA A 19 78.01 -2.51 6.49
C ALA A 19 77.04 -1.69 7.31
N ALA A 20 77.45 -0.75 8.15
CA ALA A 20 76.60 0.12 8.94
C ALA A 20 75.78 1.07 8.06
N GLU A 21 76.38 1.60 6.98
CA GLU A 21 75.67 2.42 5.97
C GLU A 21 74.61 1.58 5.23
N GLY A 22 74.92 0.33 4.86
CA GLY A 22 73.99 -0.59 4.25
C GLY A 22 72.79 -0.89 5.16
N TYR A 23 72.99 -1.15 6.44
CA TYR A 23 71.92 -1.35 7.40
C TYR A 23 71.05 -0.10 7.63
N ARG A 24 71.65 1.11 7.60
CA ARG A 24 70.89 2.36 7.67
C ARG A 24 69.98 2.56 6.45
N ALA A 25 70.54 2.32 5.25
CA ALA A 25 69.78 2.46 4.01
C ALA A 25 68.56 1.52 3.97
N VAL A 26 68.74 0.27 4.40
CA VAL A 26 67.64 -0.71 4.50
C VAL A 26 66.61 -0.31 5.59
N ALA A 27 67.08 0.22 6.71
CA ALA A 27 66.18 0.70 7.78
C ALA A 27 65.38 1.92 7.32
N ASP A 28 65.97 2.84 6.59
CA ASP A 28 65.26 4.02 6.05
C ASP A 28 64.26 3.65 4.95
N GLU A 29 64.60 2.69 4.09
CA GLU A 29 63.67 2.14 3.09
C GLU A 29 62.46 1.47 3.74
N HIS A 30 62.68 0.66 4.80
CA HIS A 30 61.58 0.08 5.56
C HIS A 30 60.73 1.11 6.30
N ALA A 31 61.36 2.18 6.83
CA ALA A 31 60.64 3.25 7.48
C ALA A 31 59.79 4.07 6.49
N GLN A 32 60.24 4.27 5.27
CA GLN A 32 59.47 4.93 4.20
C GLN A 32 58.30 4.05 3.72
N THR A 33 58.53 2.77 3.46
CA THR A 33 57.47 1.84 3.09
C THR A 33 56.39 1.72 4.16
N LEU A 34 56.79 1.74 5.44
CA LEU A 34 55.82 1.72 6.55
C LEU A 34 54.99 3.02 6.62
N LYS A 35 55.62 4.18 6.40
CA LYS A 35 54.92 5.48 6.33
C LYS A 35 53.94 5.55 5.16
N ASP A 36 54.30 5.02 4.02
CA ASP A 36 53.42 4.98 2.83
C ASP A 36 52.28 3.99 3.00
N PHE A 37 52.54 2.86 3.66
CA PHE A 37 51.50 1.92 4.06
C PHE A 37 50.49 2.57 5.02
N TRP A 38 50.96 3.25 6.06
CA TRP A 38 50.10 3.96 7.00
C TRP A 38 49.27 5.08 6.36
N LYS A 39 49.87 5.83 5.43
CA LYS A 39 49.13 6.84 4.67
C LYS A 39 48.02 6.23 3.83
N ARG A 40 48.29 5.16 3.10
CA ARG A 40 47.28 4.43 2.30
C ARG A 40 46.21 3.84 3.19
N PHE A 41 46.58 3.26 4.31
CA PHE A 41 45.64 2.70 5.29
C PHE A 41 44.71 3.79 5.88
N LEU A 42 45.22 4.92 6.28
CA LEU A 42 44.45 6.05 6.79
C LEU A 42 43.51 6.63 5.72
N VAL A 43 43.97 6.77 4.50
CA VAL A 43 43.13 7.27 3.38
C VAL A 43 42.03 6.27 3.07
N SER A 44 42.32 4.96 3.00
CA SER A 44 41.32 3.93 2.78
C SER A 44 40.31 3.86 3.94
N GLY A 45 40.76 3.98 5.17
CA GLY A 45 39.91 4.04 6.35
C GLY A 45 38.96 5.24 6.33
N LEU A 46 39.47 6.40 5.89
CA LEU A 46 38.63 7.60 5.74
C LEU A 46 37.52 7.40 4.70
N PHE A 47 37.81 6.74 3.57
CA PHE A 47 36.82 6.44 2.56
C PHE A 47 35.75 5.48 3.08
N VAL A 48 36.11 4.46 3.86
CA VAL A 48 35.16 3.54 4.48
C VAL A 48 34.24 4.27 5.46
N VAL A 49 34.79 5.15 6.30
CA VAL A 49 33.99 5.96 7.23
C VAL A 49 33.07 6.90 6.47
N ALA A 50 33.54 7.57 5.41
CA ALA A 50 32.71 8.43 4.57
C ALA A 50 31.57 7.66 3.90
N ALA A 51 31.85 6.47 3.38
CA ALA A 51 30.81 5.59 2.79
C ALA A 51 29.75 5.17 3.83
N LEU A 52 30.17 4.82 5.04
CA LEU A 52 29.26 4.48 6.14
C LEU A 52 28.36 5.67 6.53
N VAL A 53 28.93 6.88 6.61
CA VAL A 53 28.15 8.10 6.89
C VAL A 53 27.13 8.37 5.80
N ILE A 54 27.49 8.19 4.53
CA ILE A 54 26.56 8.34 3.40
C ILE A 54 25.44 7.30 3.48
N ILE A 55 25.77 6.04 3.74
CA ILE A 55 24.76 4.96 3.90
C ILE A 55 23.82 5.27 5.06
N LEU A 56 24.35 5.69 6.22
CA LEU A 56 23.52 6.05 7.37
C LEU A 56 22.65 7.28 7.09
N ALA A 57 23.17 8.28 6.37
CA ALA A 57 22.40 9.44 5.95
C ALA A 57 21.28 9.05 4.97
N CYS A 58 21.56 8.18 4.01
CA CYS A 58 20.57 7.63 3.10
C CYS A 58 19.49 6.81 3.85
N LEU A 59 19.91 5.95 4.79
CA LEU A 59 18.98 5.17 5.62
C LEU A 59 18.12 6.09 6.51
N ALA A 60 18.72 7.09 7.15
CA ALA A 60 18.01 8.08 7.95
C ALA A 60 17.03 8.89 7.08
N TRP A 61 17.44 9.23 5.85
CA TRP A 61 16.55 9.89 4.88
C TRP A 61 15.40 8.99 4.47
N PHE A 62 15.65 7.70 4.16
CA PHE A 62 14.62 6.72 3.84
C PHE A 62 13.67 6.45 5.04
N LEU A 63 14.21 6.28 6.24
CA LEU A 63 13.40 6.08 7.45
C LEU A 63 12.57 7.30 7.83
N ASN A 64 13.11 8.50 7.62
CA ASN A 64 12.39 9.75 7.86
C ASN A 64 11.41 10.08 6.71
N ASN A 65 11.68 9.59 5.50
CA ASN A 65 10.87 9.80 4.30
C ASN A 65 9.81 8.70 4.10
N SER A 66 9.83 7.62 4.90
CA SER A 66 8.71 6.67 4.95
C SER A 66 7.43 7.32 5.51
N GLN A 67 7.55 8.53 6.05
CA GLN A 67 6.46 9.42 6.42
C GLN A 67 6.46 10.73 5.60
N VAL A 68 6.91 10.71 4.37
CA VAL A 68 6.51 11.77 3.45
C VAL A 68 5.00 11.59 3.22
N LYS A 69 4.21 12.18 4.08
CA LYS A 69 2.93 12.70 3.66
C LYS A 69 3.25 13.48 2.40
N ALA A 70 2.79 12.99 1.25
CA ALA A 70 2.80 13.76 0.02
C ALA A 70 1.79 14.92 0.18
N THR A 71 2.08 15.80 1.12
CA THR A 71 1.46 17.11 1.21
C THR A 71 2.08 17.91 0.08
N GLY A 72 1.43 17.82 -1.09
CA GLY A 72 1.73 18.69 -2.20
C GLY A 72 2.93 18.28 -3.04
N VAL A 73 2.81 17.22 -3.83
CA VAL A 73 3.26 17.38 -5.21
C VAL A 73 2.39 18.52 -5.74
N GLY A 74 2.98 19.68 -5.97
CA GLY A 74 2.30 20.75 -6.69
C GLY A 74 1.98 20.21 -8.09
N VAL A 75 0.85 19.52 -8.20
CA VAL A 75 0.25 19.25 -9.49
C VAL A 75 -0.03 20.64 -10.02
N ASP A 76 0.60 20.97 -11.14
CA ASP A 76 0.32 22.22 -11.84
C ASP A 76 -1.19 22.25 -12.12
N THR A 77 -1.90 22.97 -11.26
CA THR A 77 -3.35 23.12 -11.31
C THR A 77 -3.74 24.23 -12.29
N ALA A 78 -2.79 24.73 -13.09
CA ALA A 78 -3.08 25.72 -14.12
C ALA A 78 -4.12 25.15 -15.08
N GLY A 79 -5.37 25.51 -14.86
CA GLY A 79 -6.54 25.03 -15.60
C GLY A 79 -7.35 23.91 -14.94
N ALA A 80 -6.92 23.33 -13.83
CA ALA A 80 -7.72 22.33 -13.10
C ALA A 80 -8.92 23.02 -12.45
N ARG A 81 -10.12 22.48 -12.67
CA ARG A 81 -11.36 23.02 -12.09
C ARG A 81 -11.58 22.54 -10.66
N PHE A 82 -10.97 21.41 -10.29
CA PHE A 82 -10.94 20.83 -8.94
C PHE A 82 -9.73 19.87 -8.80
N ALA A 83 -9.46 19.43 -7.57
CA ALA A 83 -8.52 18.35 -7.30
C ALA A 83 -9.08 17.36 -6.28
N ILE A 84 -8.62 16.11 -6.35
CA ILE A 84 -8.92 15.06 -5.37
C ILE A 84 -7.65 14.68 -4.60
N SER A 85 -7.79 14.46 -3.30
CA SER A 85 -6.71 13.96 -2.43
C SER A 85 -7.27 12.98 -1.39
N SER A 86 -6.42 12.11 -0.88
CA SER A 86 -6.76 11.19 0.21
C SER A 86 -5.60 11.10 1.21
N ASP A 87 -5.91 10.90 2.48
CA ASP A 87 -4.93 10.68 3.55
C ASP A 87 -4.53 9.19 3.71
N GLY A 88 -4.94 8.34 2.78
CA GLY A 88 -4.75 6.90 2.83
C GLY A 88 -6.00 6.14 3.26
N ALA A 89 -5.87 4.82 3.40
CA ALA A 89 -6.93 3.95 3.87
C ALA A 89 -6.70 3.54 5.32
N GLN A 90 -7.77 3.38 6.06
CA GLN A 90 -7.77 2.75 7.38
C GLN A 90 -8.26 1.31 7.26
N LYS A 91 -7.63 0.39 7.96
CA LYS A 91 -7.93 -1.05 7.95
C LYS A 91 -8.10 -1.59 9.36
N GLY A 92 -9.01 -2.52 9.52
CA GLY A 92 -9.17 -3.36 10.71
C GLY A 92 -9.65 -4.76 10.34
N VAL A 93 -9.66 -5.65 11.31
CA VAL A 93 -10.34 -6.93 11.19
C VAL A 93 -11.80 -6.74 11.62
N TYR A 94 -12.74 -7.31 10.86
CA TYR A 94 -14.16 -7.11 11.09
C TYR A 94 -14.58 -7.66 12.46
N ASP A 95 -14.67 -6.77 13.44
CA ASP A 95 -15.39 -6.99 14.69
C ASP A 95 -16.46 -5.91 14.85
N ARG A 96 -17.72 -6.33 14.77
CA ARG A 96 -18.88 -5.44 14.90
C ARG A 96 -18.91 -4.67 16.23
N LYS A 97 -18.24 -5.19 17.26
CA LYS A 97 -18.16 -4.57 18.60
C LYS A 97 -16.97 -3.63 18.76
N ALA A 98 -15.94 -3.79 17.97
CA ALA A 98 -14.77 -2.91 18.03
C ALA A 98 -15.10 -1.61 17.29
N GLY A 99 -15.55 -0.62 17.99
CA GLY A 99 -15.70 0.73 17.47
C GLY A 99 -14.33 1.30 17.11
N GLY A 100 -13.88 1.09 15.90
CA GLY A 100 -12.87 1.86 15.18
C GLY A 100 -11.55 2.26 15.86
N ALA A 101 -11.26 1.78 17.07
CA ALA A 101 -10.03 2.10 17.77
C ALA A 101 -8.92 1.13 17.31
N GLY A 102 -7.85 1.67 16.73
CA GLY A 102 -6.66 0.92 16.36
C GLY A 102 -6.63 0.47 14.89
N LEU A 103 -7.26 1.22 13.98
CA LEU A 103 -7.08 0.97 12.55
C LEU A 103 -5.69 1.41 12.10
N ASP A 104 -4.98 0.52 11.44
CA ASP A 104 -3.75 0.88 10.73
C ASP A 104 -4.07 1.80 9.55
N VAL A 105 -3.15 2.69 9.23
CA VAL A 105 -3.29 3.64 8.13
C VAL A 105 -2.28 3.33 7.05
N THR A 106 -2.73 3.24 5.80
CA THR A 106 -1.87 3.08 4.63
C THR A 106 -1.62 4.39 3.92
N ASP A 107 -0.66 4.36 3.01
CA ASP A 107 -0.31 5.51 2.18
C ASP A 107 -1.31 5.72 1.03
N SER A 108 -1.40 6.97 0.61
CA SER A 108 -2.04 7.36 -0.65
C SER A 108 -1.05 8.12 -1.52
N MET A 109 -1.29 8.08 -2.83
CA MET A 109 -0.48 8.78 -3.81
C MET A 109 -1.38 9.57 -4.77
N ASN A 110 -1.14 10.86 -4.88
CA ASN A 110 -1.75 11.68 -5.92
C ASN A 110 -1.10 11.32 -7.26
N VAL A 111 -1.87 10.74 -8.17
CA VAL A 111 -1.42 10.39 -9.51
C VAL A 111 -1.55 11.60 -10.45
N SER A 112 -2.63 12.37 -10.26
CA SER A 112 -2.89 13.63 -10.97
C SER A 112 -3.82 14.51 -10.13
N ALA A 113 -4.15 15.72 -10.61
CA ALA A 113 -5.15 16.57 -9.94
C ALA A 113 -6.51 15.87 -9.76
N THR A 114 -6.85 14.97 -10.67
CA THR A 114 -8.14 14.28 -10.70
C THR A 114 -8.06 12.80 -10.38
N SER A 115 -6.90 12.28 -10.00
CA SER A 115 -6.72 10.86 -9.71
C SER A 115 -5.83 10.62 -8.50
N ASN A 116 -6.31 9.85 -7.55
CA ASN A 116 -5.62 9.44 -6.34
C ASN A 116 -5.60 7.91 -6.23
N LEU A 117 -4.45 7.34 -5.88
CA LEU A 117 -4.26 5.91 -5.67
C LEU A 117 -4.08 5.64 -4.18
N VAL A 118 -4.93 4.81 -3.62
CA VAL A 118 -4.92 4.45 -2.20
C VAL A 118 -4.52 3.00 -2.04
N ASN A 119 -3.49 2.75 -1.26
CA ASN A 119 -3.04 1.41 -0.93
C ASN A 119 -3.92 0.81 0.18
N LEU A 120 -4.48 -0.39 -0.06
CA LEU A 120 -5.19 -1.18 0.95
C LEU A 120 -4.33 -2.31 1.54
N SER A 121 -3.16 -2.58 0.95
CA SER A 121 -2.24 -3.60 1.44
C SER A 121 -1.45 -3.02 2.61
N PHE A 122 -1.77 -3.48 3.78
CA PHE A 122 -1.00 -3.32 5.00
C PHE A 122 -0.03 -4.49 5.08
N GLY A 123 1.13 -4.36 5.66
CA GLY A 123 2.19 -5.39 5.70
C GLY A 123 1.73 -6.84 5.93
N ASP A 124 0.51 -7.02 6.42
CA ASP A 124 -0.20 -8.29 6.51
C ASP A 124 -1.22 -8.45 5.38
N VAL A 125 -1.61 -9.67 5.11
CA VAL A 125 -2.52 -10.04 4.02
C VAL A 125 -3.89 -9.40 4.22
N LEU A 126 -4.39 -8.67 3.22
CA LEU A 126 -5.80 -8.34 3.12
C LEU A 126 -6.56 -9.62 2.75
N GLY A 127 -7.59 -9.96 3.48
CA GLY A 127 -8.36 -11.19 3.29
C GLY A 127 -9.76 -11.12 3.87
N PRO A 128 -10.49 -12.25 3.84
CA PRO A 128 -11.83 -12.35 4.43
C PRO A 128 -11.87 -11.81 5.86
N GLY A 129 -12.90 -11.04 6.19
CA GLY A 129 -13.08 -10.38 7.47
C GLY A 129 -12.36 -9.03 7.61
N SER A 130 -11.55 -8.62 6.63
CA SER A 130 -10.94 -7.30 6.63
C SER A 130 -11.96 -6.21 6.31
N TYR A 131 -11.84 -5.05 6.93
CA TYR A 131 -12.69 -3.89 6.68
C TYR A 131 -11.93 -2.59 6.94
N GLY A 132 -12.49 -1.48 6.50
CA GLY A 132 -11.92 -0.18 6.80
C GLY A 132 -12.64 0.96 6.12
N GLN A 133 -11.93 2.07 5.97
CA GLN A 133 -12.44 3.26 5.33
C GLN A 133 -11.35 3.99 4.56
N ILE A 134 -11.77 4.73 3.55
CA ILE A 134 -10.94 5.66 2.78
C ILE A 134 -11.60 7.03 2.91
N THR A 135 -10.87 8.00 3.44
CA THR A 135 -11.32 9.40 3.46
C THR A 135 -10.61 10.17 2.36
N PHE A 136 -11.38 10.85 1.52
CA PHE A 136 -10.86 11.68 0.46
C PHE A 136 -11.55 13.05 0.44
N THR A 137 -10.86 14.02 -0.11
CA THR A 137 -11.34 15.41 -0.23
C THR A 137 -11.28 15.84 -1.68
N VAL A 138 -12.39 16.41 -2.16
CA VAL A 138 -12.45 17.11 -3.44
C VAL A 138 -12.42 18.61 -3.16
N THR A 139 -11.40 19.28 -3.66
CA THR A 139 -11.19 20.73 -3.50
C THR A 139 -11.57 21.45 -4.80
N PRO A 140 -12.63 22.28 -4.81
CA PRO A 140 -13.04 23.02 -5.98
C PRO A 140 -12.15 24.26 -6.19
N TYR A 141 -11.87 24.59 -7.45
CA TYR A 141 -11.15 25.80 -7.85
C TYR A 141 -11.99 26.71 -8.77
N ALA A 142 -12.97 26.12 -9.48
CA ALA A 142 -13.83 26.87 -10.39
C ALA A 142 -15.15 27.23 -9.71
N ASN A 143 -15.55 28.50 -9.84
CA ASN A 143 -16.80 29.01 -9.25
C ASN A 143 -18.06 28.42 -9.89
N ASP A 144 -17.97 27.89 -11.08
CA ASP A 144 -19.06 27.28 -11.84
C ASP A 144 -18.91 25.75 -11.88
N LEU A 145 -18.16 25.15 -10.93
CA LEU A 145 -17.99 23.71 -10.85
C LEU A 145 -19.35 23.02 -10.74
N GLY A 146 -19.62 22.08 -11.64
CA GLY A 146 -20.76 21.18 -11.63
C GLY A 146 -20.69 20.09 -10.58
N SER A 147 -21.51 19.06 -10.75
CA SER A 147 -21.37 17.85 -9.94
C SER A 147 -20.07 17.11 -10.30
N VAL A 148 -19.46 16.45 -9.33
CA VAL A 148 -18.25 15.65 -9.54
C VAL A 148 -18.59 14.18 -9.32
N GLN A 149 -18.31 13.35 -10.32
CA GLN A 149 -18.38 11.90 -10.23
C GLN A 149 -17.02 11.35 -9.81
N ILE A 150 -17.02 10.46 -8.86
CA ILE A 150 -15.86 9.71 -8.41
C ILE A 150 -16.01 8.27 -8.89
N ASP A 151 -15.13 7.85 -9.79
CA ASP A 151 -15.02 6.46 -10.21
C ASP A 151 -14.04 5.74 -9.28
N ILE A 152 -14.51 4.64 -8.69
CA ILE A 152 -13.79 3.81 -7.73
C ILE A 152 -13.39 2.53 -8.44
N SER A 153 -12.15 2.43 -8.87
CA SER A 153 -11.61 1.22 -9.50
C SER A 153 -10.67 0.47 -8.55
N ARG A 154 -10.63 -0.84 -8.70
CA ARG A 154 -9.80 -1.74 -7.92
C ARG A 154 -8.62 -2.19 -8.77
N GLU A 155 -7.41 -2.10 -8.24
CA GLU A 155 -6.19 -2.54 -8.88
C GLU A 155 -5.56 -3.67 -8.04
N PHE A 156 -5.25 -4.78 -8.70
CA PHE A 156 -4.68 -5.96 -8.06
C PHE A 156 -3.32 -6.27 -8.67
N LYS A 157 -2.34 -6.53 -7.81
CA LYS A 157 -1.01 -7.02 -8.21
C LYS A 157 -0.85 -8.45 -7.75
N GLY A 158 -0.36 -9.29 -8.63
CA GLY A 158 -0.15 -10.69 -8.33
C GLY A 158 1.15 -10.96 -7.58
N LYS A 159 1.18 -12.10 -6.92
CA LYS A 159 2.36 -12.58 -6.18
C LYS A 159 3.57 -12.69 -7.10
N GLN A 160 4.72 -12.30 -6.58
CA GLN A 160 6.02 -12.35 -7.29
C GLN A 160 6.01 -11.60 -8.65
N GLY A 161 5.13 -10.59 -8.80
CA GLY A 161 5.03 -9.81 -10.03
C GLY A 161 4.33 -10.51 -11.20
N VAL A 162 3.68 -11.65 -10.95
CA VAL A 162 2.86 -12.34 -11.95
C VAL A 162 1.56 -11.57 -12.13
N ASP A 163 1.11 -11.40 -13.37
CA ASP A 163 -0.17 -10.74 -13.65
C ASP A 163 -1.34 -11.58 -13.12
N VAL A 164 -2.25 -10.92 -12.44
CA VAL A 164 -3.49 -11.54 -11.97
C VAL A 164 -4.40 -11.79 -13.18
N SER A 165 -4.97 -12.99 -13.28
CA SER A 165 -5.92 -13.33 -14.35
C SER A 165 -7.20 -12.50 -14.24
N ASP A 166 -7.89 -12.29 -15.35
CA ASP A 166 -9.15 -11.51 -15.36
C ASP A 166 -10.25 -12.18 -14.52
N THR A 167 -10.29 -13.51 -14.47
CA THR A 167 -11.19 -14.24 -13.59
C THR A 167 -10.93 -13.91 -12.13
N VAL A 168 -9.67 -13.96 -11.67
CA VAL A 168 -9.31 -13.64 -10.29
C VAL A 168 -9.52 -12.15 -9.98
N LYS A 169 -9.27 -11.25 -10.94
CA LYS A 169 -9.61 -9.83 -10.78
C LYS A 169 -11.11 -9.61 -10.59
N ALA A 170 -11.95 -10.33 -11.34
CA ALA A 170 -13.39 -10.27 -11.18
C ALA A 170 -13.80 -10.76 -9.79
N LEU A 171 -13.31 -11.92 -9.34
CA LEU A 171 -13.56 -12.44 -7.99
C LEU A 171 -13.10 -11.45 -6.92
N ALA A 172 -11.86 -10.95 -6.98
CA ALA A 172 -11.33 -9.99 -6.02
C ALA A 172 -12.14 -8.67 -6.01
N SER A 173 -12.68 -8.26 -7.15
CA SER A 173 -13.56 -7.10 -7.24
C SER A 173 -14.93 -7.34 -6.59
N GLY A 174 -15.48 -8.53 -6.70
CA GLY A 174 -16.74 -8.90 -6.04
C GLY A 174 -16.59 -9.04 -4.53
N HIS A 175 -15.43 -9.47 -4.06
CA HIS A 175 -15.17 -9.68 -2.63
C HIS A 175 -14.76 -8.38 -1.90
N LEU A 176 -14.23 -7.38 -2.58
CA LEU A 176 -13.91 -6.08 -1.99
C LEU A 176 -15.01 -5.06 -2.27
N LEU A 177 -15.94 -4.91 -1.33
CA LEU A 177 -17.14 -4.11 -1.46
C LEU A 177 -16.98 -2.71 -0.88
N PHE A 178 -17.67 -1.72 -1.50
CA PHE A 178 -17.65 -0.33 -1.05
C PHE A 178 -19.06 0.17 -0.71
N PHE A 179 -19.12 1.03 0.32
CA PHE A 179 -20.35 1.60 0.88
C PHE A 179 -20.18 3.08 1.17
N GLN A 180 -21.28 3.84 1.09
CA GLN A 180 -21.28 5.27 1.40
C GLN A 180 -21.47 5.56 2.90
N SER A 181 -21.98 4.61 3.67
CA SER A 181 -22.22 4.79 5.09
C SER A 181 -21.98 3.52 5.90
N ARG A 182 -21.69 3.71 7.17
CA ARG A 182 -21.64 2.68 8.21
C ARG A 182 -22.20 3.30 9.49
N ASP A 183 -23.16 2.66 10.12
CA ASP A 183 -23.78 3.17 11.33
C ASP A 183 -22.97 2.84 12.60
N ALA A 184 -23.43 3.36 13.76
CA ALA A 184 -22.78 3.13 15.04
C ALA A 184 -22.81 1.66 15.50
N ASN A 185 -23.73 0.84 14.96
CA ASN A 185 -23.80 -0.59 15.22
C ASN A 185 -22.90 -1.41 14.28
N GLY A 186 -22.24 -0.75 13.33
CA GLY A 186 -21.35 -1.35 12.36
C GLY A 186 -22.04 -1.88 11.11
N TYR A 187 -23.34 -1.59 10.89
CA TYR A 187 -24.03 -1.94 9.66
C TYR A 187 -23.71 -0.99 8.54
N TYR A 188 -23.52 -1.55 7.35
CA TYR A 188 -23.25 -0.79 6.14
C TYR A 188 -24.55 -0.36 5.45
N GLY A 189 -24.50 0.80 4.81
CA GLY A 189 -25.62 1.34 4.04
C GLY A 189 -25.17 1.90 2.69
N SER A 190 -26.12 2.01 1.76
CA SER A 190 -25.89 2.57 0.43
C SER A 190 -24.68 1.94 -0.27
N PRO A 191 -24.76 0.67 -0.70
CA PRO A 191 -23.68 0.00 -1.41
C PRO A 191 -23.36 0.71 -2.73
N ILE A 192 -22.09 0.74 -3.10
CA ILE A 192 -21.61 1.32 -4.36
C ILE A 192 -21.39 0.18 -5.35
N LEU A 193 -22.46 -0.25 -6.02
CA LEU A 193 -22.46 -1.44 -6.86
C LEU A 193 -21.79 -1.21 -8.22
N ASN A 194 -21.95 -0.02 -8.81
CA ASN A 194 -21.39 0.36 -10.10
C ASN A 194 -20.00 1.02 -10.01
N GLY A 195 -19.40 1.08 -8.82
CA GLY A 195 -18.11 1.72 -8.60
C GLY A 195 -18.13 3.25 -8.72
N GLN A 196 -19.29 3.89 -8.66
CA GLN A 196 -19.43 5.34 -8.86
C GLN A 196 -20.12 6.02 -7.68
N LEU A 197 -19.60 7.21 -7.33
CA LEU A 197 -20.17 8.11 -6.34
C LEU A 197 -20.25 9.51 -6.92
N THR A 198 -21.41 10.16 -6.83
CA THR A 198 -21.59 11.54 -7.30
C THR A 198 -21.66 12.51 -6.11
N ILE A 199 -20.88 13.58 -6.19
CA ILE A 199 -20.94 14.73 -5.29
C ILE A 199 -21.66 15.87 -6.01
N ALA A 200 -22.82 16.26 -5.51
CA ALA A 200 -23.63 17.31 -6.13
C ALA A 200 -22.91 18.69 -6.09
N ALA A 201 -23.10 19.50 -7.13
CA ALA A 201 -22.53 20.85 -7.24
C ALA A 201 -22.82 21.74 -6.01
N SER A 202 -24.02 21.59 -5.41
CA SER A 202 -24.42 22.32 -4.20
C SER A 202 -23.53 22.04 -2.98
N ASN A 203 -22.91 20.85 -2.92
CA ASN A 203 -22.04 20.47 -1.81
C ASN A 203 -20.73 21.26 -1.80
N PHE A 204 -20.30 21.78 -2.95
CA PHE A 204 -19.07 22.55 -3.10
C PHE A 204 -19.23 24.03 -2.73
N ARG A 205 -20.40 24.43 -2.19
CA ARG A 205 -20.69 25.82 -1.85
C ARG A 205 -21.20 25.95 -0.41
N ASP A 206 -20.79 27.03 0.20
CA ASP A 206 -21.33 27.48 1.47
C ASP A 206 -21.54 29.00 1.41
N SER A 207 -22.79 29.44 1.53
CA SER A 207 -23.12 30.86 1.44
C SER A 207 -22.53 31.58 0.21
N GLY A 208 -22.42 30.88 -0.91
CA GLY A 208 -21.85 31.37 -2.17
C GLY A 208 -20.32 31.20 -2.34
N ALA A 209 -19.59 30.88 -1.27
CA ALA A 209 -18.17 30.63 -1.32
C ALA A 209 -17.88 29.13 -1.67
N LEU A 210 -16.78 28.88 -2.38
CA LEU A 210 -16.30 27.53 -2.63
C LEU A 210 -15.81 26.89 -1.34
N LYS A 211 -16.15 25.62 -1.13
CA LYS A 211 -15.62 24.82 -0.02
C LYS A 211 -15.20 23.43 -0.47
N PRO A 212 -14.13 22.86 0.09
CA PRO A 212 -13.80 21.46 -0.10
C PRO A 212 -14.90 20.53 0.45
N VAL A 213 -15.06 19.38 -0.19
CA VAL A 213 -15.99 18.33 0.25
C VAL A 213 -15.19 17.09 0.61
N THR A 214 -15.25 16.71 1.87
CA THR A 214 -14.66 15.47 2.35
C THR A 214 -15.72 14.38 2.40
N LYS A 215 -15.40 13.21 1.89
CA LYS A 215 -16.22 12.00 1.89
C LYS A 215 -15.45 10.82 2.46
N THR A 216 -16.17 9.92 3.09
CA THR A 216 -15.64 8.65 3.56
C THR A 216 -16.32 7.51 2.80
N LEU A 217 -15.51 6.64 2.23
CA LEU A 217 -15.92 5.36 1.67
C LEU A 217 -15.61 4.28 2.68
N TYR A 218 -16.55 3.46 2.99
CA TYR A 218 -16.36 2.27 3.81
C TYR A 218 -16.16 1.09 2.90
N TRP A 219 -15.20 0.21 3.24
CA TRP A 219 -14.95 -1.00 2.49
C TRP A 219 -14.92 -2.21 3.42
N VAL A 220 -15.28 -3.37 2.88
CA VAL A 220 -15.24 -4.63 3.59
C VAL A 220 -14.99 -5.78 2.61
N TRP A 221 -14.23 -6.75 3.06
CA TRP A 221 -14.17 -8.08 2.48
C TRP A 221 -14.97 -9.01 3.40
N PRO A 222 -16.18 -9.39 3.05
CA PRO A 222 -17.01 -10.24 3.90
C PRO A 222 -16.35 -11.59 4.15
N GLU A 223 -16.42 -12.06 5.39
CA GLU A 223 -15.81 -13.33 5.77
C GLU A 223 -16.61 -14.52 5.25
N TYR A 224 -17.93 -14.35 5.13
CA TYR A 224 -18.86 -15.40 4.76
C TYR A 224 -19.95 -14.88 3.83
N ILE A 225 -20.38 -15.72 2.87
CA ILE A 225 -21.55 -15.39 2.03
C ILE A 225 -22.82 -15.19 2.86
N GLN A 226 -22.91 -15.82 4.03
CA GLN A 226 -24.00 -15.67 4.99
C GLN A 226 -24.14 -14.24 5.52
N ASN A 227 -23.08 -13.41 5.40
CA ASN A 227 -23.16 -11.99 5.72
C ASN A 227 -24.18 -11.23 4.84
N PHE A 228 -24.56 -11.80 3.69
CA PHE A 228 -25.55 -11.26 2.76
C PHE A 228 -26.93 -11.89 2.88
N VAL A 229 -27.09 -12.89 3.74
CA VAL A 229 -28.36 -13.59 3.94
C VAL A 229 -28.84 -13.40 5.36
N TYR A 230 -29.97 -12.71 5.54
CA TYR A 230 -30.60 -12.58 6.86
C TYR A 230 -31.36 -13.85 7.20
N THR A 231 -30.83 -14.64 8.13
CA THR A 231 -31.43 -15.92 8.53
C THR A 231 -32.21 -15.84 9.85
N GLY A 232 -32.39 -14.67 10.44
CA GLY A 232 -33.00 -14.51 11.78
C GLY A 232 -32.11 -15.01 12.93
N ASN A 233 -31.08 -15.76 12.64
CA ASN A 233 -30.12 -16.30 13.62
C ASN A 233 -28.87 -15.41 13.68
N ALA A 234 -29.08 -14.17 14.11
CA ALA A 234 -28.08 -13.07 14.11
C ALA A 234 -26.79 -13.35 14.93
N ASN A 235 -26.69 -14.51 15.58
CA ASN A 235 -25.58 -14.76 16.50
C ASN A 235 -24.37 -15.45 15.88
N TYR A 236 -24.50 -16.09 14.73
CA TYR A 236 -23.44 -16.89 14.15
C TYR A 236 -22.73 -16.18 12.98
N TYR A 237 -23.52 -15.63 12.06
CA TYR A 237 -23.00 -14.88 10.92
C TYR A 237 -23.42 -13.42 11.04
N ARG A 238 -22.45 -12.52 11.12
CA ARG A 238 -22.72 -11.09 11.28
C ARG A 238 -23.20 -10.50 9.96
N ASN A 239 -24.46 -10.11 9.90
CA ASN A 239 -24.97 -9.42 8.72
C ASN A 239 -24.25 -8.10 8.50
N LEU A 240 -23.92 -7.81 7.25
CA LEU A 240 -23.36 -6.50 6.87
C LEU A 240 -24.41 -5.39 6.97
N PHE A 241 -25.69 -5.73 6.86
CA PHE A 241 -26.81 -4.80 6.82
C PHE A 241 -27.74 -4.99 8.01
N ALA A 242 -28.40 -3.92 8.42
CA ALA A 242 -29.56 -4.04 9.30
C ALA A 242 -30.71 -4.79 8.60
N ALA A 243 -31.60 -5.42 9.38
CA ALA A 243 -32.76 -6.07 8.85
C ALA A 243 -33.62 -5.09 8.02
N ASP A 244 -34.21 -5.58 6.93
CA ASP A 244 -35.09 -4.84 6.02
C ASP A 244 -34.51 -3.60 5.36
N ASN A 245 -33.17 -3.52 5.27
CA ASN A 245 -32.50 -2.45 4.60
C ASN A 245 -32.55 -2.62 3.07
N ASP A 246 -32.87 -1.55 2.33
CA ASP A 246 -32.90 -1.57 0.86
C ASP A 246 -31.51 -1.87 0.26
N GLY A 247 -30.43 -1.49 0.93
CA GLY A 247 -29.06 -1.84 0.54
C GLY A 247 -28.79 -3.35 0.59
N TYR A 248 -29.40 -4.06 1.54
CA TYR A 248 -29.34 -5.51 1.63
C TYR A 248 -29.98 -6.19 0.41
N LYS A 249 -31.18 -5.76 0.04
CA LYS A 249 -31.88 -6.29 -1.14
C LYS A 249 -31.14 -5.98 -2.44
N ALA A 250 -30.66 -4.75 -2.57
CA ALA A 250 -29.88 -4.34 -3.73
C ALA A 250 -28.58 -5.17 -3.87
N MET A 251 -27.92 -5.48 -2.76
CA MET A 251 -26.71 -6.32 -2.78
C MET A 251 -27.02 -7.77 -3.16
N GLN A 252 -28.10 -8.36 -2.67
CA GLN A 252 -28.50 -9.71 -3.08
C GLN A 252 -28.78 -9.79 -4.58
N VAL A 253 -29.53 -8.83 -5.12
CA VAL A 253 -29.79 -8.75 -6.57
C VAL A 253 -28.47 -8.63 -7.32
N TYR A 254 -27.59 -7.75 -6.88
CA TYR A 254 -26.29 -7.56 -7.50
C TYR A 254 -25.43 -8.83 -7.52
N ILE A 255 -25.37 -9.57 -6.40
CA ILE A 255 -24.62 -10.84 -6.31
C ILE A 255 -25.22 -11.86 -7.28
N ASN A 256 -26.55 -11.98 -7.33
CA ASN A 256 -27.23 -12.94 -8.19
C ASN A 256 -27.02 -12.64 -9.68
N GLU A 257 -26.96 -11.36 -10.06
CA GLU A 257 -26.68 -10.92 -11.42
C GLU A 257 -25.19 -11.05 -11.81
N HIS A 258 -24.28 -11.11 -10.81
CA HIS A 258 -22.82 -11.11 -11.01
C HIS A 258 -22.14 -12.31 -10.35
N GLN A 259 -22.77 -13.48 -10.36
CA GLN A 259 -22.29 -14.68 -9.66
C GLN A 259 -20.82 -15.02 -9.96
N SER A 260 -20.34 -14.82 -11.18
CA SER A 260 -18.95 -15.06 -11.57
C SER A 260 -17.92 -14.15 -10.88
N SER A 261 -18.36 -13.06 -10.25
CA SER A 261 -17.52 -12.18 -9.43
C SER A 261 -17.53 -12.55 -7.94
N PHE A 262 -18.39 -13.46 -7.53
CA PHE A 262 -18.53 -13.85 -6.12
C PHE A 262 -18.22 -15.34 -5.88
N TYR A 263 -18.37 -16.16 -6.91
CA TYR A 263 -18.23 -17.60 -6.77
C TYR A 263 -17.22 -18.18 -7.74
N SER A 264 -16.30 -19.00 -7.22
CA SER A 264 -15.49 -19.86 -8.07
C SER A 264 -16.22 -21.15 -8.34
N MET A 265 -16.65 -21.32 -9.60
CA MET A 265 -17.43 -22.47 -10.05
C MET A 265 -16.71 -23.22 -11.16
N ALA A 266 -16.88 -24.53 -11.22
CA ALA A 266 -16.60 -25.28 -12.43
C ALA A 266 -17.63 -24.93 -13.51
N SER A 267 -17.27 -25.10 -14.78
CA SER A 267 -18.11 -24.69 -15.92
C SER A 267 -19.48 -25.39 -16.00
N ASP A 268 -19.65 -26.48 -15.29
CA ASP A 268 -20.88 -27.30 -15.21
C ASP A 268 -21.65 -27.11 -13.90
N GLN A 269 -21.18 -26.26 -13.00
CA GLN A 269 -21.81 -25.99 -11.71
C GLN A 269 -22.65 -24.72 -11.77
N THR A 270 -23.79 -24.75 -11.07
CA THR A 270 -24.63 -23.59 -10.83
C THR A 270 -24.72 -23.32 -9.33
N VAL A 271 -24.73 -22.05 -8.96
CA VAL A 271 -24.93 -21.63 -7.58
C VAL A 271 -26.36 -21.08 -7.46
N PRO A 272 -27.10 -21.46 -6.44
CA PRO A 272 -28.45 -20.91 -6.20
C PRO A 272 -28.40 -19.40 -5.98
N ASP A 273 -29.47 -18.71 -6.39
CA ASP A 273 -29.62 -17.29 -6.09
C ASP A 273 -29.79 -17.06 -4.59
N LEU A 274 -29.11 -16.05 -4.08
CA LEU A 274 -29.25 -15.64 -2.69
C LEU A 274 -30.65 -15.12 -2.44
N SER A 275 -31.29 -15.65 -1.39
CA SER A 275 -32.59 -15.18 -0.92
C SER A 275 -32.72 -15.38 0.60
N SER A 276 -33.64 -14.66 1.21
CA SER A 276 -33.96 -14.83 2.63
C SER A 276 -34.69 -16.15 2.96
N THR A 277 -35.14 -16.89 1.93
CA THR A 277 -35.91 -18.15 2.07
C THR A 277 -35.12 -19.38 1.62
N MET A 278 -33.84 -19.21 1.25
CA MET A 278 -33.05 -20.35 0.79
C MET A 278 -32.83 -21.40 1.89
N SER A 279 -32.74 -22.65 1.48
CA SER A 279 -32.48 -23.77 2.38
C SER A 279 -31.03 -23.78 2.87
N SER A 280 -30.75 -24.47 3.96
CA SER A 280 -29.40 -24.66 4.46
C SER A 280 -28.48 -25.36 3.45
N ALA A 281 -29.01 -26.25 2.61
CA ALA A 281 -28.23 -26.93 1.57
C ALA A 281 -27.84 -25.98 0.45
N GLU A 282 -28.74 -25.12 -0.02
CA GLU A 282 -28.47 -24.08 -1.01
C GLU A 282 -27.44 -23.09 -0.48
N LEU A 283 -27.61 -22.64 0.76
CA LEU A 283 -26.65 -21.73 1.41
C LEU A 283 -25.26 -22.37 1.56
N SER A 284 -25.18 -23.67 1.85
CA SER A 284 -23.92 -24.41 1.91
C SER A 284 -23.22 -24.47 0.54
N THR A 285 -24.00 -24.61 -0.55
CA THR A 285 -23.46 -24.57 -1.91
C THR A 285 -22.86 -23.21 -2.23
N CYS A 286 -23.58 -22.13 -1.92
CA CYS A 286 -23.07 -20.76 -2.07
C CYS A 286 -21.81 -20.54 -1.24
N ALA A 287 -21.78 -20.98 0.02
CA ALA A 287 -20.64 -20.83 0.91
C ALA A 287 -19.40 -21.57 0.39
N THR A 288 -19.58 -22.79 -0.13
CA THR A 288 -18.47 -23.56 -0.70
C THR A 288 -17.86 -22.85 -1.90
N ALA A 289 -18.69 -22.33 -2.81
CA ALA A 289 -18.22 -21.61 -4.00
C ALA A 289 -17.57 -20.25 -3.66
N TYR A 290 -18.10 -19.56 -2.64
CA TYR A 290 -17.55 -18.29 -2.13
C TYR A 290 -16.18 -18.49 -1.49
N ASN A 291 -16.05 -19.46 -0.57
CA ASN A 291 -14.77 -19.77 0.09
C ASN A 291 -13.70 -20.21 -0.91
N LYS A 292 -14.10 -20.97 -1.95
CA LYS A 292 -13.18 -21.34 -3.03
C LYS A 292 -12.69 -20.11 -3.80
N ALA A 293 -13.55 -19.12 -4.02
CA ALA A 293 -13.15 -17.84 -4.61
C ALA A 293 -12.15 -17.10 -3.71
N ASP A 294 -12.36 -17.05 -2.40
CA ASP A 294 -11.41 -16.48 -1.43
C ASP A 294 -10.04 -17.16 -1.51
N ASP A 295 -9.99 -18.48 -1.62
CA ASP A 295 -8.75 -19.24 -1.78
C ASP A 295 -8.04 -18.88 -3.08
N GLU A 296 -8.76 -18.77 -4.20
CA GLU A 296 -8.18 -18.40 -5.49
C GLU A 296 -7.61 -16.97 -5.47
N ILE A 297 -8.35 -16.04 -4.88
CA ILE A 297 -7.89 -14.66 -4.70
C ILE A 297 -6.64 -14.64 -3.81
N GLY A 298 -6.70 -15.29 -2.65
CA GLY A 298 -5.61 -15.34 -1.68
C GLY A 298 -4.33 -15.98 -2.22
N ASN A 299 -4.46 -16.93 -3.15
CA ASN A 299 -3.31 -17.56 -3.80
C ASN A 299 -2.67 -16.70 -4.89
N ALA A 300 -3.43 -15.84 -5.56
CA ALA A 300 -2.99 -15.08 -6.73
C ALA A 300 -2.64 -13.63 -6.43
N VAL A 301 -3.36 -12.97 -5.52
CA VAL A 301 -3.23 -11.53 -5.27
C VAL A 301 -2.33 -11.28 -4.06
N GLU A 302 -1.34 -10.41 -4.21
CA GLU A 302 -0.46 -9.96 -3.14
C GLU A 302 -0.80 -8.53 -2.68
N TYR A 303 -1.27 -7.70 -3.61
CA TYR A 303 -1.38 -6.27 -3.38
C TYR A 303 -2.71 -5.71 -3.87
N TYR A 304 -3.33 -4.88 -3.04
CA TYR A 304 -4.65 -4.30 -3.28
C TYR A 304 -4.58 -2.78 -3.24
N GLN A 305 -5.00 -2.15 -4.32
CA GLN A 305 -5.09 -0.71 -4.42
C GLN A 305 -6.46 -0.27 -4.91
N VAL A 306 -6.87 0.92 -4.51
CA VAL A 306 -8.09 1.58 -4.97
C VAL A 306 -7.70 2.89 -5.66
N ARG A 307 -8.08 3.02 -6.92
CA ARG A 307 -7.94 4.28 -7.63
C ARG A 307 -9.26 5.04 -7.56
N LEU A 308 -9.17 6.27 -7.09
CA LEU A 308 -10.25 7.24 -7.10
C LEU A 308 -9.99 8.21 -8.25
N THR A 309 -10.83 8.20 -9.26
CA THR A 309 -10.74 9.15 -10.40
C THR A 309 -11.95 10.05 -10.39
N ALA A 310 -11.72 11.34 -10.36
CA ALA A 310 -12.77 12.35 -10.31
C ALA A 310 -12.95 13.00 -11.68
N SER A 311 -14.19 13.16 -12.11
CA SER A 311 -14.58 13.85 -13.33
C SER A 311 -15.77 14.79 -13.08
N GLU A 312 -15.77 15.94 -13.74
CA GLU A 312 -16.93 16.82 -13.67
C GLU A 312 -18.05 16.28 -14.56
N VAL A 313 -19.25 16.19 -14.00
CA VAL A 313 -20.44 15.81 -14.77
C VAL A 313 -21.01 17.10 -15.38
N THR A 314 -20.79 17.26 -16.66
CA THR A 314 -21.47 18.31 -17.44
C THR A 314 -22.91 17.88 -17.65
N THR A 315 -23.85 18.55 -16.98
CA THR A 315 -25.27 18.39 -17.33
C THR A 315 -25.47 19.04 -18.71
N PRO A 316 -26.01 18.30 -19.69
CA PRO A 316 -26.27 18.83 -21.02
C PRO A 316 -27.28 19.97 -21.00
#